data_527144f44c0cf80da59f469b7882dc53
#
_entry.id   527144f44c0cf80da59f469b7882dc53
#
_cell.length_a   1.000
_cell.length_b   1.000
_cell.length_c   1.000
_cell.angle_alpha   90.00
_cell.angle_beta   90.00
_cell.angle_gamma   90.00
#
_symmetry.space_group_name_H-M   'P 1'
#
loop_
_entity.id
_entity.type
_entity.pdbx_description
1 polymer ?
#
loop_
_entity_poly.entity_id
_entity_poly.type
_entity_poly.pdbx_seq_one_letter_code
_entity_poly.pdbx_strand_id
1 'polypeptide(L)'
;MNRFSYTLRKRAAARFFILALFVAAGIFLLTFFSRFGLRSPVLTEISPSVGSAGDILVLRGQNFGSSRGSSYVELCGNRLTESGYVSWDDDLIKVIVPGNTEDGLVYVATRAGKSNPEFFANELAIPVEMPENPMFSVPIITELSLAEAAPGQIISISGRNFGSSRGESNVYFSARREGEREESVPNLDGYDTKVETQKYVGFLTPSEADFDFEYWSENEIRVRVPDGAASGSVFVATSEGRSALQPFLVKSRVGKKTWTGRHTYLIQVGADFHNIKGGDAAAVTIHLPRPIVSALQPEAIMTESNPEPALLDYRGNSIFQITPADKTSAKNYSGARQNYVVTSCGMESEVYKDYVGLFKEKDRMLYKAYTRADEIIPADDKAVLELLPKIVFQVKNPYRQAELVFDYFVQNYKILPKTRNGDANPLDLIDKKRGDAYDFAVLYAALLRCAGVPCRILSGVLIDSDKQTRNHWWNEFYIENFGWLPVDTALGVGMEFKAFQGEPNSGKYFFGNIDAQRVAFSFAYKAIKQSLLSNKTVSMPRSFALQSIWEESTADVESYSSYWIVPAVLGIY
;
A
#
# COMPACT_ATOMS: atom_id res chain seq x y z
N MET A 1 21.03 13.57 79.16
CA MET A 1 21.53 12.33 78.51
C MET A 1 20.95 12.13 77.06
N ASN A 2 20.63 13.18 76.29
CA ASN A 2 19.95 13.01 75.01
C ASN A 2 20.56 13.75 73.76
N ARG A 3 21.68 14.44 73.92
CA ARG A 3 22.31 15.07 72.76
C ARG A 3 23.39 14.19 72.08
N PHE A 4 23.99 13.27 72.84
CA PHE A 4 25.06 12.40 72.28
C PHE A 4 24.50 11.23 71.44
N SER A 5 23.33 10.72 71.78
CA SER A 5 22.69 9.63 71.01
C SER A 5 22.09 10.12 69.67
N TYR A 6 21.70 11.39 69.59
CA TYR A 6 21.11 11.97 68.38
C TYR A 6 22.17 12.21 67.29
N THR A 7 23.39 12.60 67.69
CA THR A 7 24.53 12.82 66.78
C THR A 7 25.13 11.51 66.25
N LEU A 8 25.11 10.43 67.07
CA LEU A 8 25.55 9.10 66.64
C LEU A 8 24.57 8.46 65.65
N ARG A 9 23.24 8.62 65.85
CA ARG A 9 22.22 8.14 64.87
C ARG A 9 22.30 8.90 63.53
N LYS A 10 22.47 10.22 63.53
CA LYS A 10 22.61 11.00 62.31
C LYS A 10 23.87 10.63 61.51
N ARG A 11 24.98 10.33 62.21
CA ARG A 11 26.22 9.90 61.53
C ARG A 11 26.12 8.47 60.99
N ALA A 12 25.42 7.58 61.67
CA ALA A 12 25.17 6.22 61.17
C ALA A 12 24.23 6.24 59.95
N ALA A 13 23.12 6.97 60.03
CA ALA A 13 22.19 7.14 58.91
C ALA A 13 22.86 7.81 57.69
N ALA A 14 23.68 8.83 57.93
CA ALA A 14 24.44 9.49 56.83
C ALA A 14 25.47 8.53 56.20
N ARG A 15 26.15 7.72 57.00
CA ARG A 15 27.08 6.69 56.46
C ARG A 15 26.33 5.60 55.69
N PHE A 16 25.15 5.19 56.14
CA PHE A 16 24.31 4.22 55.43
C PHE A 16 23.81 4.80 54.11
N PHE A 17 23.42 6.08 54.09
CA PHE A 17 22.99 6.77 52.89
C PHE A 17 24.12 6.93 51.88
N ILE A 18 25.32 7.29 52.33
CA ILE A 18 26.52 7.39 51.49
C ILE A 18 26.91 6.02 50.93
N LEU A 19 26.86 4.95 51.75
CA LEU A 19 27.14 3.59 51.31
C LEU A 19 26.12 3.11 50.26
N ALA A 20 24.81 3.36 50.52
CA ALA A 20 23.75 3.05 49.55
C ALA A 20 23.91 3.77 48.23
N LEU A 21 24.34 5.03 48.28
CA LEU A 21 24.62 5.85 47.09
C LEU A 21 25.83 5.33 46.30
N PHE A 22 26.88 4.88 46.99
CA PHE A 22 28.03 4.22 46.36
C PHE A 22 27.68 2.88 45.73
N VAL A 23 26.83 2.08 46.40
CA VAL A 23 26.35 0.80 45.86
C VAL A 23 25.47 1.06 44.63
N ALA A 24 24.54 2.04 44.70
CA ALA A 24 23.69 2.41 43.57
C ALA A 24 24.52 2.96 42.40
N ALA A 25 25.51 3.81 42.65
CA ALA A 25 26.45 4.31 41.64
C ALA A 25 27.29 3.17 41.06
N GLY A 26 27.73 2.23 41.88
CA GLY A 26 28.48 1.02 41.40
C GLY A 26 27.62 0.13 40.49
N ILE A 27 26.37 -0.12 40.88
CA ILE A 27 25.42 -0.87 40.05
C ILE A 27 25.11 -0.12 38.76
N PHE A 28 24.91 1.21 38.83
CA PHE A 28 24.70 2.05 37.66
C PHE A 28 25.91 2.03 36.73
N LEU A 29 27.12 2.17 37.23
CA LEU A 29 28.35 2.07 36.45
C LEU A 29 28.55 0.68 35.85
N LEU A 30 28.31 -0.39 36.58
CA LEU A 30 28.38 -1.76 36.08
C LEU A 30 27.35 -2.00 34.95
N THR A 31 26.11 -1.54 35.10
CA THR A 31 25.08 -1.65 34.06
C THR A 31 25.37 -0.73 32.86
N PHE A 32 25.94 0.45 33.12
CA PHE A 32 26.34 1.39 32.08
C PHE A 32 27.52 0.82 31.25
N PHE A 33 28.59 0.38 31.91
CA PHE A 33 29.73 -0.19 31.20
C PHE A 33 29.42 -1.54 30.54
N SER A 34 28.52 -2.35 31.10
CA SER A 34 28.09 -3.60 30.44
C SER A 34 27.29 -3.34 29.16
N ARG A 35 26.63 -2.17 29.02
CA ARG A 35 25.95 -1.75 27.78
C ARG A 35 26.88 -1.11 26.77
N PHE A 36 27.91 -0.38 27.20
CA PHE A 36 28.84 0.31 26.30
C PHE A 36 29.90 -0.61 25.65
N GLY A 37 30.11 -1.80 26.19
CA GLY A 37 31.03 -2.80 25.62
C GLY A 37 30.39 -3.76 24.62
N LEU A 38 29.06 -3.78 24.50
CA LEU A 38 28.33 -4.69 23.62
C LEU A 38 28.16 -4.05 22.23
N ARG A 39 28.85 -4.56 21.24
CA ARG A 39 28.61 -4.19 19.83
C ARG A 39 27.44 -4.99 19.29
N SER A 40 26.57 -4.36 18.52
CA SER A 40 25.49 -5.05 17.82
C SER A 40 26.05 -6.11 16.89
N PRO A 41 25.42 -7.28 16.80
CA PRO A 41 25.83 -8.30 15.85
C PRO A 41 25.67 -7.79 14.42
N VAL A 42 26.56 -8.21 13.55
CA VAL A 42 26.52 -7.92 12.11
C VAL A 42 26.58 -9.24 11.37
N LEU A 43 25.57 -9.56 10.59
CA LEU A 43 25.53 -10.72 9.71
C LEU A 43 26.05 -10.29 8.33
N THR A 44 27.11 -10.95 7.84
CA THR A 44 27.76 -10.60 6.57
C THR A 44 27.39 -11.56 5.45
N GLU A 45 27.09 -12.82 5.79
CA GLU A 45 26.82 -13.87 4.82
C GLU A 45 26.08 -15.03 5.49
N ILE A 46 25.16 -15.66 4.74
CA ILE A 46 24.63 -16.98 5.06
C ILE A 46 24.96 -17.96 3.92
N SER A 47 25.25 -19.21 4.25
CA SER A 47 25.57 -20.23 3.25
C SER A 47 25.08 -21.61 3.71
N PRO A 48 24.29 -22.33 2.86
CA PRO A 48 23.71 -21.86 1.59
C PRO A 48 22.58 -20.83 1.81
N SER A 49 22.36 -19.96 0.83
CA SER A 49 21.21 -19.03 0.84
C SER A 49 19.91 -19.69 0.35
N VAL A 50 20.02 -20.88 -0.24
CA VAL A 50 18.92 -21.77 -0.64
C VAL A 50 19.21 -23.14 -0.05
N GLY A 51 18.26 -23.71 0.68
CA GLY A 51 18.47 -25.03 1.31
C GLY A 51 17.16 -25.67 1.75
N SER A 52 17.26 -26.94 2.12
CA SER A 52 16.13 -27.76 2.55
C SER A 52 16.16 -28.02 4.05
N ALA A 53 15.03 -28.49 4.58
CA ALA A 53 14.93 -28.95 5.95
C ALA A 53 16.00 -30.01 6.27
N GLY A 54 16.75 -29.81 7.36
CA GLY A 54 17.86 -30.65 7.79
C GLY A 54 19.24 -30.19 7.31
N ASP A 55 19.32 -29.25 6.38
CA ASP A 55 20.60 -28.68 5.95
C ASP A 55 21.26 -27.86 7.05
N ILE A 56 22.59 -27.76 6.98
CA ILE A 56 23.37 -26.90 7.90
C ILE A 56 23.52 -25.53 7.25
N LEU A 57 22.81 -24.54 7.82
CA LEU A 57 22.97 -23.14 7.47
C LEU A 57 24.13 -22.53 8.28
N VAL A 58 25.10 -21.96 7.60
CA VAL A 58 26.27 -21.30 8.16
C VAL A 58 26.06 -19.79 8.10
N LEU A 59 26.09 -19.12 9.25
CA LEU A 59 25.99 -17.68 9.37
C LEU A 59 27.39 -17.13 9.69
N ARG A 60 27.90 -16.22 8.87
CA ARG A 60 29.18 -15.53 9.07
C ARG A 60 28.93 -14.06 9.42
N GLY A 61 29.74 -13.54 10.34
CA GLY A 61 29.56 -12.15 10.74
C GLY A 61 30.51 -11.71 11.83
N GLN A 62 30.04 -10.83 12.71
CA GLN A 62 30.85 -10.29 13.81
C GLN A 62 29.95 -10.00 15.03
N ASN A 63 30.57 -10.06 16.23
CA ASN A 63 29.92 -9.71 17.50
C ASN A 63 28.74 -10.63 17.87
N PHE A 64 28.76 -11.89 17.49
CA PHE A 64 27.77 -12.88 17.89
C PHE A 64 27.92 -13.32 19.35
N GLY A 65 29.15 -13.15 19.89
CA GLY A 65 29.59 -13.61 21.21
C GLY A 65 30.20 -14.99 21.18
N SER A 66 31.25 -15.20 22.00
CA SER A 66 32.01 -16.46 22.08
C SER A 66 31.17 -17.65 22.60
N SER A 67 29.95 -17.41 23.06
CA SER A 67 28.98 -18.44 23.45
C SER A 67 27.58 -17.91 23.29
N ARG A 68 26.63 -18.79 22.98
CA ARG A 68 25.24 -18.41 22.68
C ARG A 68 24.52 -17.74 23.85
N GLY A 69 24.61 -18.30 25.05
CA GLY A 69 23.91 -17.77 26.21
C GLY A 69 22.40 -17.57 25.95
N SER A 70 21.92 -16.33 26.09
CA SER A 70 20.53 -15.94 25.78
C SER A 70 20.32 -15.48 24.32
N SER A 71 21.38 -15.49 23.50
CA SER A 71 21.31 -15.11 22.09
C SER A 71 20.63 -16.20 21.25
N TYR A 72 20.09 -15.84 20.11
CA TYR A 72 19.40 -16.77 19.23
C TYR A 72 19.48 -16.35 17.76
N VAL A 73 19.25 -17.31 16.89
CA VAL A 73 19.00 -17.09 15.47
C VAL A 73 17.49 -17.10 15.25
N GLU A 74 17.00 -16.10 14.54
CA GLU A 74 15.65 -16.06 14.00
C GLU A 74 15.75 -16.39 12.52
N LEU A 75 15.15 -17.49 12.12
CA LEU A 75 15.16 -18.00 10.76
C LEU A 75 13.72 -17.92 10.21
N CYS A 76 13.50 -17.06 9.21
CA CYS A 76 12.20 -16.89 8.55
C CYS A 76 11.05 -16.67 9.53
N GLY A 77 11.25 -15.72 10.49
CA GLY A 77 10.27 -15.38 11.52
C GLY A 77 10.18 -16.34 12.70
N ASN A 78 10.90 -17.47 12.68
CA ASN A 78 10.88 -18.47 13.74
C ASN A 78 12.19 -18.45 14.54
N ARG A 79 12.09 -18.39 15.86
CA ARG A 79 13.24 -18.56 16.74
C ARG A 79 13.62 -20.04 16.80
N LEU A 80 14.90 -20.34 16.53
CA LEU A 80 15.40 -21.71 16.59
C LEU A 80 15.41 -22.25 18.02
N THR A 81 15.05 -23.53 18.16
CA THR A 81 15.11 -24.29 19.40
C THR A 81 16.54 -24.73 19.72
N GLU A 82 16.81 -25.19 20.95
CA GLU A 82 18.12 -25.68 21.39
C GLU A 82 18.73 -26.71 20.45
N SER A 83 17.94 -27.64 19.98
CA SER A 83 18.37 -28.72 19.07
C SER A 83 18.74 -28.25 17.66
N GLY A 84 18.38 -27.00 17.30
CA GLY A 84 18.71 -26.43 16.00
C GLY A 84 20.13 -25.86 15.89
N TYR A 85 20.92 -25.81 16.98
CA TYR A 85 22.27 -25.25 16.96
C TYR A 85 23.32 -26.33 16.88
N VAL A 86 24.23 -26.22 15.89
CA VAL A 86 25.39 -27.10 15.70
C VAL A 86 26.63 -26.50 16.37
N SER A 87 26.88 -25.20 16.15
CA SER A 87 27.98 -24.46 16.80
C SER A 87 27.64 -22.97 16.89
N TRP A 88 28.31 -22.31 17.87
CA TRP A 88 28.19 -20.88 18.08
C TRP A 88 29.53 -20.29 18.48
N ASP A 89 30.06 -19.39 17.65
CA ASP A 89 31.26 -18.60 17.87
C ASP A 89 31.00 -17.13 17.57
N ASP A 90 31.95 -16.24 17.90
CA ASP A 90 31.76 -14.78 17.76
C ASP A 90 31.59 -14.31 16.31
N ASP A 91 32.10 -15.07 15.34
CA ASP A 91 32.09 -14.75 13.91
C ASP A 91 31.40 -15.83 13.04
N LEU A 92 31.05 -16.98 13.64
CA LEU A 92 30.51 -18.13 12.92
C LEU A 92 29.44 -18.86 13.74
N ILE A 93 28.25 -18.97 13.18
CA ILE A 93 27.18 -19.80 13.75
C ILE A 93 26.77 -20.85 12.72
N LYS A 94 26.52 -22.07 13.17
CA LYS A 94 25.96 -23.15 12.35
C LYS A 94 24.67 -23.62 12.97
N VAL A 95 23.61 -23.66 12.15
CA VAL A 95 22.28 -24.11 12.58
C VAL A 95 21.70 -25.11 11.59
N ILE A 96 20.78 -25.94 12.06
CA ILE A 96 20.01 -26.87 11.22
C ILE A 96 18.73 -26.17 10.79
N VAL A 97 18.41 -26.18 9.51
CA VAL A 97 17.16 -25.66 8.95
C VAL A 97 16.00 -26.52 9.44
N PRO A 98 15.02 -25.97 10.18
CA PRO A 98 13.84 -26.73 10.65
C PRO A 98 12.93 -27.18 9.50
N GLY A 99 12.12 -28.22 9.74
CA GLY A 99 11.22 -28.80 8.74
C GLY A 99 10.07 -27.89 8.29
N ASN A 100 9.75 -26.87 9.09
CA ASN A 100 8.70 -25.89 8.81
C ASN A 100 9.29 -24.51 8.42
N THR A 101 10.53 -24.48 7.94
CA THR A 101 11.16 -23.23 7.49
C THR A 101 10.61 -22.85 6.12
N GLU A 102 10.09 -21.65 6.01
CA GLU A 102 9.67 -21.01 4.77
C GLU A 102 10.77 -20.07 4.26
N ASP A 103 10.52 -19.40 3.12
CA ASP A 103 11.36 -18.31 2.65
C ASP A 103 11.32 -17.12 3.61
N GLY A 104 12.43 -16.46 3.85
CA GLY A 104 12.40 -15.27 4.68
C GLY A 104 13.76 -14.78 5.16
N LEU A 105 13.71 -13.84 6.10
CA LEU A 105 14.89 -13.17 6.63
C LEU A 105 15.49 -13.94 7.81
N VAL A 106 16.82 -13.96 7.85
CA VAL A 106 17.63 -14.54 8.90
C VAL A 106 18.29 -13.43 9.71
N TYR A 107 18.18 -13.52 11.03
CA TYR A 107 18.80 -12.58 11.96
C TYR A 107 19.56 -13.30 13.06
N VAL A 108 20.62 -12.67 13.55
CA VAL A 108 21.26 -13.03 14.80
C VAL A 108 20.85 -12.01 15.86
N ALA A 109 20.24 -12.46 16.94
CA ALA A 109 19.84 -11.62 18.07
C ALA A 109 20.71 -11.91 19.29
N THR A 110 21.34 -10.87 19.83
CA THR A 110 22.18 -10.90 21.04
C THR A 110 21.66 -9.92 22.08
N ARG A 111 22.28 -9.85 23.23
CA ARG A 111 21.97 -8.82 24.23
C ARG A 111 22.23 -7.39 23.74
N ALA A 112 23.07 -7.23 22.71
CA ALA A 112 23.40 -5.94 22.13
C ALA A 112 22.38 -5.46 21.08
N GLY A 113 21.52 -6.33 20.60
CA GLY A 113 20.51 -6.06 19.58
C GLY A 113 20.38 -7.16 18.54
N LYS A 114 19.67 -6.87 17.47
CA LYS A 114 19.47 -7.72 16.27
C LYS A 114 20.46 -7.31 15.19
N SER A 115 20.97 -8.26 14.41
CA SER A 115 21.81 -8.00 13.23
C SER A 115 21.02 -7.37 12.09
N ASN A 116 21.71 -6.89 11.06
CA ASN A 116 21.13 -6.76 9.72
C ASN A 116 20.60 -8.13 9.26
N PRO A 117 19.57 -8.15 8.39
CA PRO A 117 19.02 -9.37 7.82
C PRO A 117 19.86 -9.91 6.66
N GLU A 118 19.81 -11.23 6.48
CA GLU A 118 20.14 -11.94 5.25
C GLU A 118 18.96 -12.79 4.82
N PHE A 119 18.83 -13.09 3.53
CA PHE A 119 17.68 -13.82 3.00
C PHE A 119 17.99 -15.30 2.82
N PHE A 120 17.08 -16.18 3.29
CA PHE A 120 17.11 -17.63 3.08
C PHE A 120 15.87 -18.07 2.29
N ALA A 121 16.06 -18.89 1.25
CA ALA A 121 15.00 -19.54 0.49
C ALA A 121 14.95 -21.04 0.78
N ASN A 122 13.74 -21.57 0.98
CA ASN A 122 13.55 -23.00 1.15
C ASN A 122 13.47 -23.67 -0.24
N GLU A 123 14.36 -24.59 -0.52
CA GLU A 123 14.42 -25.33 -1.79
C GLU A 123 13.11 -26.12 -2.07
N LEU A 124 12.44 -26.64 -1.04
CA LEU A 124 11.18 -27.37 -1.17
C LEU A 124 9.98 -26.45 -1.41
N ALA A 125 10.07 -25.17 -1.07
CA ALA A 125 9.06 -24.18 -1.42
C ALA A 125 9.14 -23.73 -2.89
N ILE A 126 10.26 -24.07 -3.56
CA ILE A 126 10.41 -23.91 -5.00
C ILE A 126 9.82 -25.16 -5.67
N PRO A 127 8.63 -25.11 -6.32
CA PRO A 127 8.15 -26.24 -7.08
C PRO A 127 9.09 -26.50 -8.26
N VAL A 128 9.98 -27.44 -8.12
CA VAL A 128 10.83 -27.93 -9.22
C VAL A 128 10.02 -29.01 -9.97
N GLU A 129 8.95 -28.64 -10.63
CA GLU A 129 8.50 -29.39 -11.78
C GLU A 129 9.31 -28.89 -12.98
N MET A 130 10.43 -29.53 -13.25
CA MET A 130 11.04 -29.44 -14.57
C MET A 130 10.08 -30.09 -15.56
N PRO A 131 9.59 -29.36 -16.58
CA PRO A 131 8.83 -29.99 -17.64
C PRO A 131 9.73 -31.01 -18.34
N GLU A 132 9.25 -32.23 -18.54
CA GLU A 132 9.96 -33.32 -19.26
C GLU A 132 10.23 -32.98 -20.74
N ASN A 133 9.91 -31.78 -21.21
CA ASN A 133 10.05 -31.39 -22.59
C ASN A 133 10.83 -30.06 -22.70
N PRO A 134 12.06 -30.06 -23.28
CA PRO A 134 12.93 -28.88 -23.38
C PRO A 134 12.42 -27.78 -24.34
N MET A 135 11.19 -27.88 -24.82
CA MET A 135 10.56 -26.89 -25.71
C MET A 135 9.72 -25.84 -24.96
N PHE A 136 9.53 -25.94 -23.64
CA PHE A 136 8.81 -24.91 -22.89
C PHE A 136 9.78 -23.84 -22.40
N SER A 137 9.50 -22.63 -22.81
CA SER A 137 10.32 -21.44 -22.55
C SER A 137 9.92 -20.76 -21.26
N VAL A 138 10.04 -21.45 -20.12
CA VAL A 138 9.87 -20.83 -18.80
C VAL A 138 10.81 -19.65 -18.68
N PRO A 139 10.40 -18.52 -18.13
CA PRO A 139 11.28 -17.37 -17.95
C PRO A 139 12.45 -17.73 -17.02
N ILE A 140 13.63 -17.25 -17.35
CA ILE A 140 14.84 -17.45 -16.57
C ILE A 140 15.50 -16.10 -16.33
N ILE A 141 15.68 -15.72 -15.07
CA ILE A 141 16.46 -14.56 -14.67
C ILE A 141 17.92 -15.00 -14.54
N THR A 142 18.82 -14.33 -15.24
CA THR A 142 20.27 -14.57 -15.14
C THR A 142 20.98 -13.54 -14.29
N GLU A 143 20.45 -12.30 -14.23
CA GLU A 143 21.07 -11.21 -13.50
C GLU A 143 20.05 -10.14 -13.13
N LEU A 144 20.22 -9.55 -11.94
CA LEU A 144 19.59 -8.30 -11.53
C LEU A 144 20.66 -7.20 -11.51
N SER A 145 20.38 -6.05 -12.12
CA SER A 145 21.31 -4.91 -12.11
C SER A 145 21.62 -4.38 -10.71
N LEU A 146 20.70 -4.57 -9.78
CA LEU A 146 20.82 -4.21 -8.37
C LEU A 146 20.20 -5.32 -7.51
N ALA A 147 20.88 -5.70 -6.43
CA ALA A 147 20.34 -6.60 -5.41
C ALA A 147 19.59 -5.84 -4.29
N GLU A 148 19.75 -4.52 -4.22
CA GLU A 148 19.10 -3.62 -3.25
C GLU A 148 18.63 -2.35 -3.97
N ALA A 149 17.37 -1.95 -3.77
CA ALA A 149 16.88 -0.67 -4.27
C ALA A 149 15.73 -0.13 -3.39
N ALA A 150 15.47 1.17 -3.51
CA ALA A 150 14.32 1.82 -2.85
C ALA A 150 13.09 1.78 -3.76
N PRO A 151 11.86 1.94 -3.20
CA PRO A 151 10.64 2.10 -4.00
C PRO A 151 10.79 3.21 -5.04
N GLY A 152 10.37 2.93 -6.26
CA GLY A 152 10.47 3.82 -7.41
C GLY A 152 11.81 3.82 -8.14
N GLN A 153 12.87 3.22 -7.60
CA GLN A 153 14.13 3.03 -8.32
C GLN A 153 13.97 1.98 -9.42
N ILE A 154 14.64 2.23 -10.55
CA ILE A 154 14.64 1.31 -11.69
C ILE A 154 15.65 0.19 -11.49
N ILE A 155 15.26 -1.03 -11.82
CA ILE A 155 16.15 -2.18 -11.93
C ILE A 155 16.03 -2.78 -13.33
N SER A 156 17.13 -3.33 -13.86
CA SER A 156 17.12 -4.17 -15.05
C SER A 156 17.22 -5.63 -14.64
N ILE A 157 16.36 -6.44 -15.21
CA ILE A 157 16.31 -7.89 -15.07
C ILE A 157 16.76 -8.48 -16.38
N SER A 158 17.94 -9.09 -16.41
CA SER A 158 18.48 -9.78 -17.58
C SER A 158 18.13 -11.26 -17.52
N GLY A 159 17.83 -11.85 -18.67
CA GLY A 159 17.43 -13.25 -18.69
C GLY A 159 17.07 -13.76 -20.08
N ARG A 160 16.11 -14.65 -20.13
CA ARG A 160 15.56 -15.21 -21.37
C ARG A 160 14.13 -15.69 -21.16
N ASN A 161 13.39 -15.81 -22.28
CA ASN A 161 12.01 -16.28 -22.32
C ASN A 161 11.02 -15.35 -21.58
N PHE A 162 11.29 -14.06 -21.58
CA PHE A 162 10.35 -13.09 -21.00
C PHE A 162 9.21 -12.74 -21.96
N GLY A 163 9.35 -13.09 -23.25
CA GLY A 163 8.45 -12.73 -24.33
C GLY A 163 8.83 -11.39 -25.00
N SER A 164 8.53 -11.26 -26.28
CA SER A 164 8.85 -10.05 -27.05
C SER A 164 8.09 -8.80 -26.61
N SER A 165 6.99 -8.98 -25.86
CA SER A 165 6.19 -7.93 -25.24
C SER A 165 5.62 -8.46 -23.92
N ARG A 166 5.25 -7.55 -23.02
CA ARG A 166 4.75 -7.93 -21.71
C ARG A 166 3.43 -8.73 -21.75
N GLY A 167 2.44 -8.27 -22.51
CA GLY A 167 1.11 -8.89 -22.50
C GLY A 167 0.57 -9.07 -21.08
N GLU A 168 0.22 -10.31 -20.71
CA GLU A 168 -0.23 -10.69 -19.35
C GLU A 168 0.92 -11.05 -18.39
N SER A 169 2.17 -11.03 -18.90
CA SER A 169 3.34 -11.33 -18.10
C SER A 169 3.62 -10.23 -17.06
N ASN A 170 4.18 -10.60 -15.92
CA ASN A 170 4.46 -9.66 -14.84
C ASN A 170 5.77 -9.97 -14.11
N VAL A 171 6.31 -8.95 -13.46
CA VAL A 171 7.35 -9.07 -12.44
C VAL A 171 6.68 -9.04 -11.07
N TYR A 172 7.09 -9.90 -10.17
CA TYR A 172 6.55 -10.01 -8.83
C TYR A 172 7.62 -9.71 -7.80
N PHE A 173 7.32 -8.80 -6.89
CA PHE A 173 8.16 -8.46 -5.74
C PHE A 173 7.50 -8.93 -4.46
N SER A 174 8.27 -9.43 -3.52
CA SER A 174 7.75 -9.74 -2.19
C SER A 174 7.02 -8.53 -1.59
N ALA A 175 5.84 -8.78 -1.04
CA ALA A 175 5.01 -7.80 -0.33
C ALA A 175 4.77 -8.22 1.13
N ARG A 176 5.58 -9.15 1.65
CA ARG A 176 5.41 -9.68 3.01
C ARG A 176 5.59 -8.55 4.02
N ARG A 177 4.62 -8.41 4.90
CA ARG A 177 4.55 -7.39 5.93
C ARG A 177 4.92 -8.00 7.26
N GLU A 178 5.80 -7.34 8.05
CA GLU A 178 6.10 -7.78 9.41
C GLU A 178 4.80 -7.88 10.21
N GLY A 179 4.52 -9.05 10.82
CA GLY A 179 3.36 -9.28 11.68
C GLY A 179 2.14 -9.90 10.99
N GLU A 180 2.13 -10.10 9.68
CA GLU A 180 1.06 -10.89 9.04
C GLU A 180 1.26 -12.37 9.38
N ARG A 181 0.45 -12.89 10.33
CA ARG A 181 0.15 -14.32 10.37
C ARG A 181 -0.60 -14.65 9.10
N GLU A 182 -0.33 -15.84 8.52
CA GLU A 182 -1.24 -16.47 7.57
C GLU A 182 -2.62 -16.67 8.23
N GLU A 183 -3.42 -15.65 8.27
CA GLU A 183 -4.85 -15.85 8.40
C GLU A 183 -5.31 -16.25 7.00
N SER A 184 -5.55 -17.55 6.84
CA SER A 184 -6.23 -18.10 5.69
C SER A 184 -7.39 -17.19 5.31
N VAL A 185 -7.48 -16.81 4.04
CA VAL A 185 -8.71 -16.25 3.44
C VAL A 185 -9.86 -17.08 3.98
N PRO A 186 -10.92 -16.48 4.58
CA PRO A 186 -12.03 -17.26 5.09
C PRO A 186 -12.46 -18.24 4.01
N ASN A 187 -12.50 -19.53 4.35
CA ASN A 187 -12.90 -20.57 3.44
C ASN A 187 -14.37 -20.28 3.07
N LEU A 188 -14.59 -19.66 1.92
CA LEU A 188 -15.91 -19.37 1.37
C LEU A 188 -16.45 -20.66 0.73
N ASP A 189 -16.50 -21.75 1.53
CA ASP A 189 -17.12 -23.01 1.13
C ASP A 189 -18.56 -22.75 0.72
N GLY A 190 -18.82 -22.82 -0.58
CA GLY A 190 -20.15 -22.74 -1.16
C GLY A 190 -20.36 -21.69 -2.27
N TYR A 191 -19.37 -20.87 -2.57
CA TYR A 191 -19.43 -19.98 -3.73
C TYR A 191 -18.60 -20.56 -4.88
N ASP A 192 -19.26 -20.79 -6.01
CA ASP A 192 -18.61 -21.21 -7.27
C ASP A 192 -17.87 -19.98 -7.83
N THR A 193 -16.69 -19.73 -7.28
CA THR A 193 -15.89 -18.54 -7.58
C THR A 193 -15.09 -18.80 -8.85
N LYS A 194 -15.48 -18.19 -9.97
CA LYS A 194 -14.54 -17.82 -11.05
C LYS A 194 -13.67 -16.69 -10.54
N VAL A 195 -12.82 -17.00 -9.55
CA VAL A 195 -11.99 -16.04 -8.86
C VAL A 195 -10.75 -15.79 -9.70
N GLU A 196 -10.54 -14.55 -10.15
CA GLU A 196 -9.20 -14.03 -10.43
C GLU A 196 -8.46 -13.93 -9.08
N THR A 197 -8.06 -15.07 -8.51
CA THR A 197 -7.18 -15.11 -7.35
C THR A 197 -5.86 -14.48 -7.76
N GLN A 198 -5.32 -13.62 -6.91
CA GLN A 198 -3.92 -13.20 -7.04
C GLN A 198 -3.08 -14.49 -7.10
N LYS A 199 -2.52 -14.77 -8.28
CA LYS A 199 -1.85 -16.05 -8.60
C LYS A 199 -0.70 -16.37 -7.63
N TYR A 200 -0.18 -15.33 -6.96
CA TYR A 200 0.94 -15.43 -6.03
C TYR A 200 0.69 -14.61 -4.77
N VAL A 201 0.23 -15.28 -3.71
CA VAL A 201 -0.01 -14.67 -2.39
C VAL A 201 1.32 -14.18 -1.80
N GLY A 202 1.31 -13.01 -1.14
CA GLY A 202 2.51 -12.41 -0.55
C GLY A 202 3.43 -11.68 -1.54
N PHE A 203 3.01 -11.52 -2.79
CA PHE A 203 3.73 -10.76 -3.80
C PHE A 203 2.84 -9.66 -4.38
N LEU A 204 3.47 -8.61 -4.89
CA LEU A 204 2.82 -7.54 -5.62
C LEU A 204 3.54 -7.28 -6.94
N THR A 205 2.81 -6.72 -7.89
CA THR A 205 3.33 -6.34 -9.21
C THR A 205 3.60 -4.85 -9.28
N PRO A 206 4.53 -4.41 -10.13
CA PRO A 206 4.69 -3.02 -10.49
C PRO A 206 3.38 -2.42 -11.01
N SER A 207 3.14 -1.15 -10.68
CA SER A 207 1.88 -0.47 -10.94
C SER A 207 1.88 0.22 -12.31
N GLU A 208 0.84 -0.06 -13.12
CA GLU A 208 0.59 0.69 -14.35
C GLU A 208 0.28 2.17 -14.07
N ALA A 209 -0.46 2.45 -12.99
CA ALA A 209 -0.80 3.82 -12.60
C ALA A 209 0.44 4.62 -12.16
N ASP A 210 1.51 3.94 -11.74
CA ASP A 210 2.77 4.54 -11.33
C ASP A 210 3.81 4.54 -12.46
N PHE A 211 3.44 4.01 -13.63
CA PHE A 211 4.33 3.89 -14.79
C PHE A 211 5.61 3.13 -14.46
N ASP A 212 5.47 2.03 -13.70
CA ASP A 212 6.62 1.29 -13.21
C ASP A 212 7.27 0.41 -14.26
N PHE A 213 6.57 0.07 -15.35
CA PHE A 213 7.14 -0.66 -16.49
C PHE A 213 7.80 0.31 -17.47
N GLU A 214 9.14 0.26 -17.56
CA GLU A 214 9.92 1.13 -18.44
C GLU A 214 10.25 0.45 -19.78
N TYR A 215 10.52 -0.87 -19.75
CA TYR A 215 10.92 -1.63 -20.94
C TYR A 215 10.66 -3.12 -20.75
N TRP A 216 10.27 -3.80 -21.82
CA TRP A 216 10.08 -5.24 -21.83
C TRP A 216 10.53 -5.83 -23.18
N SER A 217 11.38 -6.84 -23.15
CA SER A 217 11.81 -7.64 -24.31
C SER A 217 12.06 -9.09 -23.89
N GLU A 218 12.38 -9.94 -24.85
CA GLU A 218 12.68 -11.36 -24.66
C GLU A 218 13.79 -11.61 -23.63
N ASN A 219 14.77 -10.68 -23.51
CA ASN A 219 15.97 -10.90 -22.70
C ASN A 219 16.22 -9.82 -21.65
N GLU A 220 15.45 -8.76 -21.64
CA GLU A 220 15.61 -7.64 -20.69
C GLU A 220 14.27 -7.05 -20.31
N ILE A 221 14.09 -6.86 -18.99
CA ILE A 221 12.98 -6.10 -18.41
C ILE A 221 13.59 -4.96 -17.62
N ARG A 222 13.13 -3.72 -17.82
CA ARG A 222 13.41 -2.59 -16.96
C ARG A 222 12.14 -2.18 -16.24
N VAL A 223 12.18 -2.28 -14.91
CA VAL A 223 11.02 -2.07 -14.07
C VAL A 223 11.41 -1.32 -12.81
N ARG A 224 10.48 -0.56 -12.26
CA ARG A 224 10.70 0.13 -10.99
C ARG A 224 10.23 -0.76 -9.84
N VAL A 225 10.94 -0.67 -8.74
CA VAL A 225 10.52 -1.31 -7.48
C VAL A 225 9.20 -0.68 -7.07
N PRO A 226 8.10 -1.44 -6.99
CA PRO A 226 6.79 -0.88 -6.71
C PRO A 226 6.68 -0.38 -5.26
N ASP A 227 5.80 0.59 -5.04
CA ASP A 227 5.45 0.99 -3.67
C ASP A 227 4.75 -0.16 -2.95
N GLY A 228 5.13 -0.40 -1.69
CA GLY A 228 4.65 -1.54 -0.91
C GLY A 228 5.50 -2.81 -1.05
N ALA A 229 6.51 -2.83 -1.94
CA ALA A 229 7.47 -3.94 -1.99
C ALA A 229 8.25 -4.04 -0.67
N ALA A 230 8.50 -5.28 -0.25
CA ALA A 230 9.30 -5.62 0.91
C ALA A 230 10.56 -6.40 0.50
N SER A 231 11.56 -6.40 1.37
CA SER A 231 12.73 -7.26 1.20
C SER A 231 12.29 -8.73 1.18
N GLY A 232 12.82 -9.48 0.23
CA GLY A 232 12.44 -10.87 -0.01
C GLY A 232 12.93 -11.31 -1.38
N SER A 233 12.03 -11.59 -2.29
CA SER A 233 12.34 -12.11 -3.62
C SER A 233 11.70 -11.30 -4.74
N VAL A 234 12.30 -11.42 -5.93
CA VAL A 234 11.71 -10.98 -7.20
C VAL A 234 11.71 -12.15 -8.18
N PHE A 235 10.65 -12.26 -8.99
CA PHE A 235 10.58 -13.24 -10.09
C PHE A 235 9.74 -12.69 -11.25
N VAL A 236 9.90 -13.32 -12.41
CA VAL A 236 9.12 -13.04 -13.62
C VAL A 236 8.15 -14.19 -13.84
N ALA A 237 6.89 -13.89 -14.12
CA ALA A 237 5.91 -14.88 -14.54
C ALA A 237 5.33 -14.53 -15.91
N THR A 238 5.20 -15.55 -16.77
CA THR A 238 4.61 -15.49 -18.10
C THR A 238 3.49 -16.52 -18.22
N SER A 239 2.85 -16.66 -19.38
CA SER A 239 1.91 -17.75 -19.68
C SER A 239 2.56 -19.14 -19.53
N GLU A 240 3.86 -19.24 -19.79
CA GLU A 240 4.64 -20.48 -19.79
C GLU A 240 5.09 -20.92 -18.39
N GLY A 241 4.93 -20.05 -17.39
CA GLY A 241 5.31 -20.35 -16.01
C GLY A 241 6.04 -19.18 -15.33
N ARG A 242 6.78 -19.48 -14.26
CA ARG A 242 7.54 -18.47 -13.51
C ARG A 242 9.03 -18.80 -13.46
N SER A 243 9.87 -17.77 -13.35
CA SER A 243 11.30 -17.93 -13.09
C SER A 243 11.56 -18.40 -11.65
N ALA A 244 12.79 -18.83 -11.39
CA ALA A 244 13.30 -18.97 -10.03
C ALA A 244 13.22 -17.63 -9.29
N LEU A 245 13.06 -17.69 -7.96
CA LEU A 245 13.09 -16.54 -7.08
C LEU A 245 14.51 -15.98 -7.03
N GLN A 246 14.64 -14.66 -7.11
CA GLN A 246 15.91 -13.96 -6.94
C GLN A 246 15.84 -13.12 -5.67
N PRO A 247 16.80 -13.24 -4.75
CA PRO A 247 16.86 -12.42 -3.54
C PRO A 247 16.92 -10.94 -3.89
N PHE A 248 16.11 -10.13 -3.18
CA PHE A 248 16.06 -8.70 -3.42
C PHE A 248 15.76 -7.92 -2.14
N LEU A 249 16.56 -6.88 -1.86
CA LEU A 249 16.39 -6.02 -0.68
C LEU A 249 15.70 -4.72 -1.06
N VAL A 250 14.63 -4.40 -0.35
CA VAL A 250 13.96 -3.09 -0.48
C VAL A 250 14.35 -2.22 0.70
N LYS A 251 15.05 -1.09 0.42
CA LYS A 251 15.58 -0.23 1.46
C LYS A 251 15.54 1.24 1.05
N SER A 252 14.93 2.06 1.87
CA SER A 252 14.90 3.51 1.70
C SER A 252 15.68 4.21 2.81
N ARG A 253 16.46 5.22 2.44
CA ARG A 253 17.10 6.13 3.40
C ARG A 253 16.16 7.25 3.85
N VAL A 254 15.05 7.44 3.15
CA VAL A 254 14.09 8.53 3.38
C VAL A 254 13.21 8.25 4.60
N GLY A 255 13.01 6.98 4.96
CA GLY A 255 12.18 6.63 6.11
C GLY A 255 11.69 5.19 6.06
N LYS A 256 10.65 4.92 6.83
CA LYS A 256 10.01 3.60 6.94
C LYS A 256 8.51 3.73 6.76
N LYS A 257 7.90 2.69 6.21
CA LYS A 257 6.43 2.46 6.22
C LYS A 257 6.15 1.25 7.08
N THR A 258 5.20 1.40 8.01
CA THR A 258 4.71 0.33 8.88
C THR A 258 3.24 0.11 8.56
N TRP A 259 2.88 -1.11 8.25
CA TRP A 259 1.50 -1.47 7.97
C TRP A 259 0.77 -1.71 9.28
N THR A 260 -0.41 -1.10 9.43
CA THR A 260 -1.20 -1.11 10.66
C THR A 260 -2.64 -1.48 10.35
N GLY A 261 -3.21 -2.37 11.13
CA GLY A 261 -4.59 -2.77 10.94
C GLY A 261 -4.87 -3.36 9.55
N ARG A 262 -5.75 -4.34 9.50
CA ARG A 262 -6.23 -4.96 8.27
C ARG A 262 -7.71 -5.26 8.45
N HIS A 263 -8.51 -4.89 7.46
CA HIS A 263 -9.92 -5.26 7.41
C HIS A 263 -10.26 -5.82 6.05
N THR A 264 -10.97 -6.92 6.05
CA THR A 264 -11.53 -7.51 4.83
C THR A 264 -13.02 -7.21 4.78
N TYR A 265 -13.44 -6.53 3.72
CA TYR A 265 -14.82 -6.10 3.50
C TYR A 265 -15.47 -6.94 2.42
N LEU A 266 -16.67 -7.47 2.67
CA LEU A 266 -17.57 -7.85 1.61
C LEU A 266 -18.37 -6.61 1.22
N ILE A 267 -18.12 -6.08 0.03
CA ILE A 267 -18.73 -4.82 -0.45
C ILE A 267 -19.53 -5.06 -1.72
N GLN A 268 -20.72 -4.47 -1.77
CA GLN A 268 -21.58 -4.49 -2.94
C GLN A 268 -21.57 -3.16 -3.66
N VAL A 269 -21.39 -3.20 -4.97
CA VAL A 269 -21.54 -2.05 -5.88
C VAL A 269 -22.65 -2.31 -6.87
N GLY A 270 -23.31 -1.26 -7.36
CA GLY A 270 -24.33 -1.46 -8.37
C GLY A 270 -25.16 -0.22 -8.69
N ALA A 271 -26.03 -0.38 -9.68
CA ALA A 271 -27.02 0.60 -10.10
C ALA A 271 -28.31 -0.07 -10.55
N ASP A 272 -29.41 0.61 -10.35
CA ASP A 272 -30.76 0.21 -10.78
C ASP A 272 -31.25 1.09 -11.91
N PHE A 273 -31.89 0.49 -12.89
CA PHE A 273 -32.43 1.16 -14.05
C PHE A 273 -33.91 0.85 -14.19
N HIS A 274 -34.71 1.89 -14.39
CA HIS A 274 -36.16 1.76 -14.48
C HIS A 274 -36.70 2.50 -15.71
N ASN A 275 -37.82 2.02 -16.23
CA ASN A 275 -38.62 2.72 -17.25
C ASN A 275 -37.80 3.07 -18.51
N ILE A 276 -36.91 2.17 -18.96
CA ILE A 276 -36.20 2.39 -20.21
C ILE A 276 -37.18 2.35 -21.36
N LYS A 277 -37.34 3.49 -22.06
CA LYS A 277 -38.20 3.66 -23.24
C LYS A 277 -37.35 4.04 -24.44
N GLY A 278 -37.69 3.50 -25.60
CA GLY A 278 -37.01 3.79 -26.85
C GLY A 278 -37.38 2.81 -27.95
N GLY A 279 -36.74 2.97 -29.10
CA GLY A 279 -36.89 2.09 -30.26
C GLY A 279 -36.15 0.73 -30.08
N ASP A 280 -36.13 -0.06 -31.16
CA ASP A 280 -35.55 -1.42 -31.11
C ASP A 280 -34.06 -1.44 -30.89
N ALA A 281 -33.33 -0.36 -31.23
CA ALA A 281 -31.90 -0.21 -31.00
C ALA A 281 -31.56 0.54 -29.67
N ALA A 282 -32.56 0.78 -28.84
CA ALA A 282 -32.35 1.47 -27.56
C ALA A 282 -31.54 0.59 -26.60
N ALA A 283 -30.43 1.12 -26.11
CA ALA A 283 -29.59 0.47 -25.10
C ALA A 283 -28.96 1.49 -24.15
N VAL A 284 -28.82 1.11 -22.90
CA VAL A 284 -28.06 1.85 -21.88
C VAL A 284 -26.85 1.03 -21.49
N THR A 285 -25.66 1.59 -21.68
CA THR A 285 -24.39 0.99 -21.25
C THR A 285 -23.99 1.57 -19.91
N ILE A 286 -23.65 0.72 -18.96
CA ILE A 286 -23.24 1.07 -17.60
C ILE A 286 -21.76 0.81 -17.47
N HIS A 287 -21.01 1.82 -17.00
CA HIS A 287 -19.61 1.72 -16.62
C HIS A 287 -19.53 1.61 -15.09
N LEU A 288 -19.63 0.38 -14.56
CA LEU A 288 -19.64 0.13 -13.12
C LEU A 288 -18.21 0.06 -12.58
N PRO A 289 -17.77 1.03 -11.74
CA PRO A 289 -16.42 1.04 -11.21
C PRO A 289 -16.11 -0.19 -10.35
N ARG A 290 -14.92 -0.75 -10.52
CA ARG A 290 -14.37 -1.86 -9.71
C ARG A 290 -13.45 -1.32 -8.64
N PRO A 291 -13.38 -1.94 -7.44
CA PRO A 291 -12.33 -1.62 -6.47
C PRO A 291 -10.94 -1.81 -7.09
N ILE A 292 -10.02 -0.90 -6.80
CA ILE A 292 -8.64 -0.98 -7.30
C ILE A 292 -7.77 -1.90 -6.45
N VAL A 293 -6.64 -2.35 -7.00
CA VAL A 293 -5.57 -3.02 -6.25
C VAL A 293 -4.41 -2.05 -6.06
N SER A 294 -3.88 -1.97 -4.85
CA SER A 294 -2.76 -1.10 -4.49
C SER A 294 -2.00 -1.64 -3.28
N ALA A 295 -0.91 -0.98 -2.90
CA ALA A 295 -0.18 -1.31 -1.68
C ALA A 295 -1.06 -1.25 -0.41
N LEU A 296 -2.02 -0.32 -0.34
CA LEU A 296 -2.97 -0.16 0.78
C LEU A 296 -4.25 -1.00 0.62
N GLN A 297 -4.50 -1.50 -0.56
CA GLN A 297 -5.66 -2.35 -0.91
C GLN A 297 -5.18 -3.54 -1.75
N PRO A 298 -4.46 -4.50 -1.12
CA PRO A 298 -3.77 -5.56 -1.84
C PRO A 298 -4.68 -6.57 -2.53
N GLU A 299 -5.94 -6.65 -2.13
CA GLU A 299 -6.90 -7.62 -2.66
C GLU A 299 -8.23 -6.92 -2.99
N ALA A 300 -8.75 -7.19 -4.18
CA ALA A 300 -10.08 -6.81 -4.63
C ALA A 300 -10.63 -7.91 -5.54
N ILE A 301 -11.30 -8.89 -4.96
CA ILE A 301 -11.75 -10.11 -5.63
C ILE A 301 -13.26 -10.02 -5.84
N MET A 302 -13.72 -10.10 -7.09
CA MET A 302 -15.15 -10.21 -7.40
C MET A 302 -15.64 -11.62 -7.05
N THR A 303 -16.66 -11.70 -6.19
CA THR A 303 -17.25 -12.97 -5.76
C THR A 303 -18.57 -13.28 -6.45
N GLU A 304 -19.26 -12.23 -6.92
CA GLU A 304 -20.57 -12.38 -7.56
C GLU A 304 -20.81 -11.25 -8.53
N SER A 305 -21.44 -11.54 -9.66
CA SER A 305 -21.96 -10.54 -10.60
C SER A 305 -23.38 -10.93 -11.04
N ASN A 306 -24.31 -9.99 -11.01
CA ASN A 306 -25.67 -10.19 -11.49
C ASN A 306 -26.20 -8.94 -12.19
N PRO A 307 -26.44 -9.01 -13.51
CA PRO A 307 -26.08 -10.07 -14.44
C PRO A 307 -24.56 -10.18 -14.66
N GLU A 308 -24.13 -11.13 -15.45
CA GLU A 308 -22.75 -11.16 -15.94
C GLU A 308 -22.49 -9.92 -16.81
N PRO A 309 -21.32 -9.27 -16.68
CA PRO A 309 -20.97 -8.10 -17.49
C PRO A 309 -20.67 -8.49 -18.94
N ALA A 310 -21.00 -7.61 -19.87
CA ALA A 310 -20.62 -7.77 -21.27
C ALA A 310 -19.09 -7.72 -21.46
N LEU A 311 -18.40 -6.96 -20.61
CA LEU A 311 -16.94 -6.90 -20.53
C LEU A 311 -16.53 -6.70 -19.07
N LEU A 312 -15.71 -7.60 -18.56
CA LEU A 312 -15.38 -7.63 -17.13
C LEU A 312 -14.47 -6.47 -16.70
N ASP A 313 -13.49 -6.11 -17.53
CA ASP A 313 -12.58 -5.01 -17.21
C ASP A 313 -12.34 -4.12 -18.43
N TYR A 314 -12.92 -2.93 -18.37
CA TYR A 314 -12.60 -1.84 -19.26
C TYR A 314 -12.18 -0.60 -18.48
N ARG A 315 -10.87 -0.37 -18.43
CA ARG A 315 -10.29 0.76 -17.67
C ARG A 315 -10.73 0.79 -16.20
N GLY A 316 -10.78 -0.38 -15.56
CA GLY A 316 -11.22 -0.53 -14.17
C GLY A 316 -12.73 -0.44 -13.97
N ASN A 317 -13.53 -0.71 -14.99
CA ASN A 317 -14.98 -0.82 -14.93
C ASN A 317 -15.47 -2.15 -15.48
N SER A 318 -16.51 -2.70 -14.89
CA SER A 318 -17.33 -3.73 -15.52
C SER A 318 -18.39 -3.06 -16.38
N ILE A 319 -18.53 -3.54 -17.63
CA ILE A 319 -19.45 -2.96 -18.60
C ILE A 319 -20.71 -3.82 -18.70
N PHE A 320 -21.86 -3.20 -18.46
CA PHE A 320 -23.15 -3.85 -18.64
C PHE A 320 -23.93 -3.13 -19.73
N GLN A 321 -24.71 -3.87 -20.48
CA GLN A 321 -25.62 -3.33 -21.48
C GLN A 321 -27.05 -3.76 -21.17
N ILE A 322 -27.95 -2.80 -21.04
CA ILE A 322 -29.37 -3.02 -20.74
C ILE A 322 -30.19 -2.53 -21.91
N THR A 323 -31.09 -3.37 -22.38
CA THR A 323 -32.01 -3.07 -23.50
C THR A 323 -33.47 -3.09 -23.04
N PRO A 324 -34.40 -2.40 -23.74
CA PRO A 324 -35.83 -2.48 -23.45
C PRO A 324 -36.43 -3.87 -23.59
N ALA A 325 -35.81 -4.75 -24.37
CA ALA A 325 -36.26 -6.14 -24.60
C ALA A 325 -36.11 -7.06 -23.38
N ASP A 326 -35.31 -6.66 -22.40
CA ASP A 326 -35.15 -7.39 -21.13
C ASP A 326 -36.44 -7.34 -20.27
N LYS A 327 -37.56 -6.87 -20.85
CA LYS A 327 -38.89 -6.78 -20.23
C LYS A 327 -39.54 -8.12 -19.91
N THR A 328 -38.90 -9.24 -20.22
CA THR A 328 -39.48 -10.58 -19.98
C THR A 328 -39.38 -11.05 -18.53
N SER A 329 -38.63 -10.38 -17.66
CA SER A 329 -38.75 -10.59 -16.23
C SER A 329 -39.96 -9.82 -15.68
N ALA A 330 -40.81 -10.48 -14.93
CA ALA A 330 -42.07 -9.97 -14.36
C ALA A 330 -41.96 -8.76 -13.41
N LYS A 331 -40.76 -8.17 -13.33
CA LYS A 331 -40.46 -6.93 -12.61
C LYS A 331 -39.81 -5.98 -13.61
N ASN A 332 -40.41 -4.82 -13.84
CA ASN A 332 -39.86 -3.70 -14.65
C ASN A 332 -38.55 -3.12 -14.09
N TYR A 333 -37.64 -3.99 -13.69
CA TYR A 333 -36.44 -3.69 -12.98
C TYR A 333 -35.25 -4.35 -13.71
N SER A 334 -34.32 -3.53 -14.09
CA SER A 334 -33.04 -3.96 -14.64
C SER A 334 -31.94 -3.26 -13.84
N GLY A 335 -30.96 -3.99 -13.39
CA GLY A 335 -29.86 -3.44 -12.59
C GLY A 335 -28.61 -4.28 -12.73
N ALA A 336 -27.51 -3.77 -12.31
CA ALA A 336 -26.26 -4.48 -12.19
C ALA A 336 -25.78 -4.45 -10.74
N ARG A 337 -25.34 -5.60 -10.23
CA ARG A 337 -24.78 -5.78 -8.90
C ARG A 337 -23.52 -6.61 -8.99
N GLN A 338 -22.50 -6.16 -8.29
CA GLN A 338 -21.29 -6.95 -8.10
C GLN A 338 -20.90 -6.93 -6.63
N ASN A 339 -20.51 -8.08 -6.11
CA ASN A 339 -19.96 -8.24 -4.77
C ASN A 339 -18.45 -8.48 -4.86
N TYR A 340 -17.71 -7.81 -3.98
CA TYR A 340 -16.26 -7.92 -3.91
C TYR A 340 -15.82 -8.21 -2.48
N VAL A 341 -14.84 -9.08 -2.34
CA VAL A 341 -14.02 -9.19 -1.13
C VAL A 341 -12.83 -8.27 -1.33
N VAL A 342 -12.72 -7.27 -0.48
CA VAL A 342 -11.67 -6.24 -0.55
C VAL A 342 -10.92 -6.21 0.76
N THR A 343 -9.61 -6.40 0.72
CA THR A 343 -8.74 -6.22 1.87
C THR A 343 -8.12 -4.81 1.83
N SER A 344 -8.35 -4.04 2.89
CA SER A 344 -7.75 -2.72 3.10
C SER A 344 -6.82 -2.75 4.30
N CYS A 345 -5.71 -2.03 4.21
CA CYS A 345 -4.70 -1.93 5.24
C CYS A 345 -4.47 -0.49 5.64
N GLY A 346 -4.22 -0.27 6.93
CA GLY A 346 -3.68 0.98 7.42
C GLY A 346 -2.17 1.05 7.20
N MET A 347 -1.62 2.26 7.25
CA MET A 347 -0.19 2.49 7.13
C MET A 347 0.23 3.71 7.94
N GLU A 348 1.33 3.58 8.66
CA GLU A 348 2.03 4.68 9.32
C GLU A 348 3.40 4.87 8.69
N SER A 349 3.80 6.13 8.53
CA SER A 349 5.07 6.49 7.95
C SER A 349 5.95 7.26 8.94
N GLU A 350 7.20 6.90 8.99
CA GLU A 350 8.25 7.68 9.63
C GLU A 350 9.18 8.24 8.56
N VAL A 351 9.07 9.54 8.30
CA VAL A 351 9.86 10.21 7.24
C VAL A 351 11.01 11.01 7.85
N TYR A 352 12.21 10.69 7.43
CA TYR A 352 13.42 11.42 7.80
C TYR A 352 13.56 12.64 6.87
N LYS A 353 12.96 13.74 7.27
CA LYS A 353 12.77 14.95 6.46
C LYS A 353 14.05 15.48 5.81
N ASP A 354 15.20 15.32 6.48
CA ASP A 354 16.50 15.80 5.99
C ASP A 354 17.09 14.92 4.88
N TYR A 355 16.59 13.70 4.71
CA TYR A 355 16.95 12.79 3.61
C TYR A 355 16.02 12.90 2.41
N VAL A 356 14.94 13.67 2.51
CA VAL A 356 14.05 13.93 1.38
C VAL A 356 14.71 14.91 0.44
N GLY A 357 15.10 14.43 -0.74
CA GLY A 357 15.70 15.24 -1.81
C GLY A 357 14.66 15.89 -2.72
N LEU A 358 15.15 16.75 -3.61
CA LEU A 358 14.36 17.25 -4.73
C LEU A 358 14.22 16.17 -5.79
N PHE A 359 13.12 16.19 -6.54
CA PHE A 359 12.93 15.29 -7.67
C PHE A 359 14.03 15.45 -8.70
N LYS A 360 14.71 14.36 -9.01
CA LYS A 360 15.78 14.27 -10.01
C LYS A 360 15.23 13.84 -11.37
N GLU A 361 14.33 12.88 -11.37
CA GLU A 361 13.75 12.28 -12.56
C GLU A 361 12.46 13.00 -13.02
N LYS A 362 12.55 14.30 -13.34
CA LYS A 362 11.39 15.09 -13.79
C LYS A 362 10.84 14.65 -15.16
N ASP A 363 11.62 13.91 -15.90
CA ASP A 363 11.20 13.34 -17.19
C ASP A 363 10.39 12.04 -17.05
N ARG A 364 10.40 11.43 -15.88
CA ARG A 364 9.59 10.25 -15.59
C ARG A 364 8.09 10.52 -15.81
N MET A 365 7.40 9.55 -16.41
CA MET A 365 5.96 9.66 -16.70
C MET A 365 5.12 9.91 -15.45
N LEU A 366 5.43 9.25 -14.32
CA LEU A 366 4.78 9.51 -13.04
C LEU A 366 4.86 11.00 -12.65
N TYR A 367 6.06 11.60 -12.73
CA TYR A 367 6.24 13.00 -12.40
C TYR A 367 5.40 13.89 -13.31
N LYS A 368 5.47 13.67 -14.63
CA LYS A 368 4.70 14.43 -15.61
C LYS A 368 3.19 14.28 -15.44
N ALA A 369 2.72 13.07 -15.16
CA ALA A 369 1.29 12.80 -15.00
C ALA A 369 0.71 13.44 -13.73
N TYR A 370 1.47 13.39 -12.62
CA TYR A 370 0.94 13.79 -11.32
C TYR A 370 1.43 15.17 -10.84
N THR A 371 2.09 15.97 -11.69
CA THR A 371 2.41 17.39 -11.42
C THR A 371 1.71 18.37 -12.35
N ARG A 372 0.99 17.89 -13.38
CA ARG A 372 0.25 18.74 -14.31
C ARG A 372 -1.20 18.94 -13.85
N ALA A 373 -1.78 20.04 -14.29
CA ALA A 373 -3.22 20.21 -14.24
C ALA A 373 -3.92 19.15 -15.10
N ASP A 374 -5.10 18.73 -14.70
CA ASP A 374 -5.99 17.85 -15.45
C ASP A 374 -7.44 18.33 -15.32
N GLU A 375 -8.40 17.54 -15.83
CA GLU A 375 -9.82 17.93 -15.89
C GLU A 375 -10.44 18.23 -14.52
N ILE A 376 -9.90 17.65 -13.43
CA ILE A 376 -10.44 17.82 -12.08
C ILE A 376 -9.48 18.52 -11.13
N ILE A 377 -8.19 18.56 -11.44
CA ILE A 377 -7.16 19.18 -10.59
C ILE A 377 -6.57 20.41 -11.28
N PRO A 378 -7.06 21.61 -10.99
CA PRO A 378 -6.67 22.85 -11.66
C PRO A 378 -5.36 23.41 -11.07
N ALA A 379 -4.23 22.71 -11.24
CA ALA A 379 -2.95 23.07 -10.65
C ALA A 379 -2.34 24.37 -11.24
N ASP A 380 -2.80 24.80 -12.40
CA ASP A 380 -2.39 26.01 -13.11
C ASP A 380 -3.41 27.16 -12.97
N ASP A 381 -4.46 26.98 -12.17
CA ASP A 381 -5.42 28.05 -11.90
C ASP A 381 -4.77 29.22 -11.15
N LYS A 382 -5.18 30.43 -11.51
CA LYS A 382 -4.64 31.68 -10.96
C LYS A 382 -4.75 31.74 -9.43
N ALA A 383 -5.87 31.30 -8.85
CA ALA A 383 -6.07 31.31 -7.42
C ALA A 383 -5.11 30.35 -6.69
N VAL A 384 -4.79 29.20 -7.30
CA VAL A 384 -3.81 28.24 -6.80
C VAL A 384 -2.39 28.82 -6.87
N LEU A 385 -2.03 29.42 -8.02
CA LEU A 385 -0.73 30.07 -8.24
C LEU A 385 -0.48 31.24 -7.26
N GLU A 386 -1.53 31.99 -6.89
CA GLU A 386 -1.42 33.08 -5.93
C GLU A 386 -1.42 32.63 -4.47
N LEU A 387 -2.06 31.49 -4.16
CA LEU A 387 -2.15 30.96 -2.81
C LEU A 387 -0.89 30.22 -2.38
N LEU A 388 -0.33 29.37 -3.25
CA LEU A 388 0.79 28.50 -2.93
C LEU A 388 2.01 29.23 -2.33
N PRO A 389 2.52 30.34 -2.91
CA PRO A 389 3.68 31.05 -2.35
C PRO A 389 3.45 31.59 -0.94
N LYS A 390 2.20 31.89 -0.57
CA LYS A 390 1.83 32.34 0.78
C LYS A 390 1.91 31.23 1.82
N ILE A 391 1.81 29.96 1.37
CA ILE A 391 1.85 28.78 2.25
C ILE A 391 3.29 28.25 2.37
N VAL A 392 3.95 28.01 1.23
CA VAL A 392 5.23 27.30 1.23
C VAL A 392 6.46 28.21 1.28
N PHE A 393 6.27 29.53 1.05
CA PHE A 393 7.38 30.52 1.00
C PHE A 393 8.53 30.04 0.11
N GLN A 394 9.73 29.91 0.70
CA GLN A 394 10.95 29.46 0.02
C GLN A 394 11.28 27.98 0.25
N VAL A 395 10.42 27.24 0.93
CA VAL A 395 10.62 25.81 1.20
C VAL A 395 10.59 25.04 -0.10
N LYS A 396 11.66 24.26 -0.38
CA LYS A 396 11.79 23.45 -1.60
C LYS A 396 11.66 21.95 -1.34
N ASN A 397 11.84 21.50 -0.09
CA ASN A 397 11.71 20.10 0.28
C ASN A 397 10.25 19.63 0.04
N PRO A 398 10.01 18.64 -0.82
CA PRO A 398 8.65 18.28 -1.23
C PRO A 398 7.79 17.75 -0.07
N TYR A 399 8.37 17.03 0.88
CA TYR A 399 7.65 16.56 2.06
C TYR A 399 7.22 17.75 2.94
N ARG A 400 8.12 18.71 3.18
CA ARG A 400 7.79 19.91 3.96
C ARG A 400 6.78 20.80 3.26
N GLN A 401 6.81 20.89 1.94
CA GLN A 401 5.77 21.60 1.18
C GLN A 401 4.40 20.95 1.39
N ALA A 402 4.32 19.61 1.30
CA ALA A 402 3.10 18.86 1.57
C ALA A 402 2.60 19.06 3.01
N GLU A 403 3.50 19.04 3.99
CA GLU A 403 3.21 19.28 5.41
C GLU A 403 2.65 20.71 5.64
N LEU A 404 3.30 21.71 5.07
CA LEU A 404 2.84 23.11 5.18
C LEU A 404 1.46 23.33 4.57
N VAL A 405 1.19 22.72 3.42
CA VAL A 405 -0.14 22.77 2.80
C VAL A 405 -1.18 22.08 3.68
N PHE A 406 -0.87 20.92 4.25
CA PHE A 406 -1.76 20.23 5.18
C PHE A 406 -2.05 21.07 6.44
N ASP A 407 -1.02 21.60 7.08
CA ASP A 407 -1.16 22.47 8.26
C ASP A 407 -1.98 23.74 7.95
N TYR A 408 -1.82 24.28 6.74
CA TYR A 408 -2.64 25.41 6.29
C TYR A 408 -4.11 25.06 6.20
N PHE A 409 -4.43 23.85 5.71
CA PHE A 409 -5.82 23.37 5.67
C PHE A 409 -6.41 23.25 7.07
N VAL A 410 -5.70 22.62 7.98
CA VAL A 410 -6.15 22.42 9.37
C VAL A 410 -6.41 23.77 10.07
N GLN A 411 -5.60 24.79 9.77
CA GLN A 411 -5.72 26.10 10.41
C GLN A 411 -6.78 27.01 9.79
N ASN A 412 -7.06 26.88 8.49
CA ASN A 412 -7.81 27.90 7.76
C ASN A 412 -9.16 27.43 7.20
N TYR A 413 -9.40 26.13 7.13
CA TYR A 413 -10.60 25.61 6.49
C TYR A 413 -11.49 24.81 7.44
N LYS A 414 -12.79 24.75 7.09
CA LYS A 414 -13.80 23.96 7.81
C LYS A 414 -14.48 22.99 6.87
N ILE A 415 -14.66 21.74 7.33
CA ILE A 415 -15.34 20.71 6.58
C ILE A 415 -16.86 20.89 6.62
N LEU A 416 -17.51 20.65 5.48
CA LEU A 416 -18.96 20.52 5.39
C LEU A 416 -19.35 19.05 5.61
N PRO A 417 -20.42 18.78 6.38
CA PRO A 417 -20.81 17.40 6.72
C PRO A 417 -21.43 16.64 5.53
N LYS A 418 -21.84 17.34 4.48
CA LYS A 418 -22.46 16.77 3.28
C LYS A 418 -21.71 17.16 2.03
N THR A 419 -21.63 16.21 1.10
CA THR A 419 -21.10 16.45 -0.24
C THR A 419 -21.93 17.53 -0.95
N ARG A 420 -21.24 18.48 -1.59
CA ARG A 420 -21.85 19.56 -2.39
C ARG A 420 -22.39 19.01 -3.72
N ASN A 421 -23.14 19.82 -4.44
CA ASN A 421 -23.61 19.48 -5.78
C ASN A 421 -22.44 19.19 -6.74
N GLY A 422 -22.65 18.33 -7.72
CA GLY A 422 -21.62 17.86 -8.65
C GLY A 422 -20.91 18.96 -9.43
N ASP A 423 -21.63 20.04 -9.78
CA ASP A 423 -21.16 21.20 -10.54
C ASP A 423 -20.47 22.28 -9.66
N ALA A 424 -20.46 22.11 -8.35
CA ALA A 424 -19.86 23.10 -7.44
C ALA A 424 -18.33 23.18 -7.65
N ASN A 425 -17.81 24.40 -7.84
CA ASN A 425 -16.38 24.63 -8.06
C ASN A 425 -15.56 24.29 -6.78
N PRO A 426 -14.60 23.34 -6.82
CA PRO A 426 -13.77 23.02 -5.66
C PRO A 426 -12.92 24.20 -5.15
N LEU A 427 -12.50 25.10 -6.04
CA LEU A 427 -11.69 26.26 -5.68
C LEU A 427 -12.45 27.32 -4.87
N ASP A 428 -13.80 27.24 -4.79
CA ASP A 428 -14.58 28.05 -3.84
C ASP A 428 -14.08 27.93 -2.39
N LEU A 429 -13.42 26.81 -2.06
CA LEU A 429 -12.82 26.57 -0.76
C LEU A 429 -11.81 27.67 -0.38
N ILE A 430 -11.10 28.23 -1.35
CA ILE A 430 -10.08 29.29 -1.11
C ILE A 430 -10.71 30.52 -0.46
N ASP A 431 -11.87 30.96 -0.99
CA ASP A 431 -12.53 32.18 -0.52
C ASP A 431 -13.54 31.89 0.59
N LYS A 432 -14.37 30.86 0.42
CA LYS A 432 -15.44 30.52 1.36
C LYS A 432 -14.95 29.90 2.66
N LYS A 433 -13.68 29.43 2.72
CA LYS A 433 -13.03 28.79 3.87
C LYS A 433 -13.78 27.55 4.39
N ARG A 434 -14.67 26.97 3.59
CA ARG A 434 -15.44 25.76 3.91
C ARG A 434 -15.79 25.00 2.63
N GLY A 435 -15.68 23.69 2.70
CA GLY A 435 -15.94 22.78 1.57
C GLY A 435 -16.19 21.35 2.05
N ASP A 436 -16.51 20.46 1.14
CA ASP A 436 -16.63 19.03 1.41
C ASP A 436 -15.30 18.30 1.16
N ALA A 437 -15.26 16.98 1.42
CA ALA A 437 -14.05 16.18 1.26
C ALA A 437 -13.49 16.20 -0.18
N TYR A 438 -14.35 16.33 -1.19
CA TYR A 438 -13.92 16.47 -2.58
C TYR A 438 -13.19 17.79 -2.82
N ASP A 439 -13.74 18.91 -2.34
CA ASP A 439 -13.13 20.22 -2.47
C ASP A 439 -11.74 20.24 -1.81
N PHE A 440 -11.63 19.61 -0.64
CA PHE A 440 -10.37 19.48 0.10
C PHE A 440 -9.35 18.67 -0.68
N ALA A 441 -9.74 17.50 -1.19
CA ALA A 441 -8.84 16.65 -1.97
C ALA A 441 -8.36 17.34 -3.26
N VAL A 442 -9.26 18.01 -3.98
CA VAL A 442 -8.92 18.73 -5.22
C VAL A 442 -7.97 19.88 -4.96
N LEU A 443 -8.28 20.76 -3.99
CA LEU A 443 -7.41 21.90 -3.69
C LEU A 443 -6.04 21.47 -3.16
N TYR A 444 -5.98 20.45 -2.29
CA TYR A 444 -4.72 19.91 -1.80
C TYR A 444 -3.84 19.39 -2.94
N ALA A 445 -4.42 18.57 -3.84
CA ALA A 445 -3.72 18.07 -5.01
C ALA A 445 -3.26 19.19 -5.95
N ALA A 446 -4.11 20.21 -6.18
CA ALA A 446 -3.77 21.34 -7.03
C ALA A 446 -2.57 22.13 -6.48
N LEU A 447 -2.53 22.40 -5.18
CA LEU A 447 -1.42 23.08 -4.52
C LEU A 447 -0.13 22.26 -4.60
N LEU A 448 -0.17 20.94 -4.35
CA LEU A 448 1.02 20.10 -4.43
C LEU A 448 1.54 19.96 -5.87
N ARG A 449 0.67 19.75 -6.83
CA ARG A 449 1.05 19.71 -8.25
C ARG A 449 1.66 21.03 -8.71
N CYS A 450 1.09 22.14 -8.31
CA CYS A 450 1.63 23.48 -8.55
C CYS A 450 3.03 23.66 -7.90
N ALA A 451 3.28 23.08 -6.72
CA ALA A 451 4.59 23.06 -6.08
C ALA A 451 5.60 22.12 -6.77
N GLY A 452 5.19 21.34 -7.76
CA GLY A 452 6.00 20.32 -8.42
C GLY A 452 6.16 19.04 -7.58
N VAL A 453 5.24 18.78 -6.66
CA VAL A 453 5.15 17.54 -5.89
C VAL A 453 4.09 16.66 -6.54
N PRO A 454 4.44 15.46 -7.06
CA PRO A 454 3.45 14.57 -7.65
C PRO A 454 2.37 14.22 -6.62
N CYS A 455 1.11 14.47 -7.00
CA CYS A 455 -0.03 14.23 -6.13
C CYS A 455 -1.20 13.68 -6.95
N ARG A 456 -1.90 12.67 -6.38
CA ARG A 456 -3.11 12.09 -6.95
C ARG A 456 -4.26 12.11 -5.95
N ILE A 457 -5.49 12.10 -6.45
CA ILE A 457 -6.70 11.94 -5.65
C ILE A 457 -7.14 10.49 -5.76
N LEU A 458 -7.38 9.85 -4.63
CA LEU A 458 -8.11 8.59 -4.57
C LEU A 458 -9.58 8.90 -4.30
N SER A 459 -10.45 8.15 -4.95
CA SER A 459 -11.88 8.21 -4.71
C SER A 459 -12.41 6.84 -4.34
N GLY A 460 -13.31 6.81 -3.37
CA GLY A 460 -13.87 5.58 -2.86
C GLY A 460 -14.95 5.83 -1.82
N VAL A 461 -15.01 4.95 -0.85
CA VAL A 461 -15.89 5.08 0.31
C VAL A 461 -15.10 5.04 1.61
N LEU A 462 -15.51 5.87 2.56
CA LEU A 462 -15.13 5.77 3.96
C LEU A 462 -16.17 4.89 4.67
N ILE A 463 -15.69 3.98 5.51
CA ILE A 463 -16.50 2.96 6.18
C ILE A 463 -16.49 3.22 7.67
N ASP A 464 -17.62 3.55 8.25
CA ASP A 464 -17.77 3.71 9.69
C ASP A 464 -17.87 2.35 10.40
N SER A 465 -17.53 2.28 11.69
CA SER A 465 -17.58 1.04 12.48
C SER A 465 -18.96 0.39 12.56
N ASP A 466 -20.02 1.12 12.27
CA ASP A 466 -21.39 0.61 12.14
C ASP A 466 -21.76 0.17 10.69
N LYS A 467 -20.75 -0.01 9.83
CA LYS A 467 -20.86 -0.40 8.41
C LYS A 467 -21.52 0.63 7.50
N GLN A 468 -21.76 1.84 7.98
CA GLN A 468 -22.25 2.90 7.10
C GLN A 468 -21.13 3.35 6.17
N THR A 469 -21.47 3.58 4.92
CA THR A 469 -20.53 4.05 3.90
C THR A 469 -20.92 5.42 3.40
N ARG A 470 -19.94 6.20 3.00
CA ARG A 470 -20.14 7.48 2.32
C ARG A 470 -19.04 7.70 1.28
N ASN A 471 -19.36 8.35 0.18
CA ASN A 471 -18.36 8.76 -0.79
C ASN A 471 -17.29 9.59 -0.10
N HIS A 472 -16.03 9.28 -0.40
CA HIS A 472 -14.89 9.93 0.22
C HIS A 472 -13.73 10.09 -0.75
N TRP A 473 -12.95 11.16 -0.55
CA TRP A 473 -11.79 11.50 -1.37
C TRP A 473 -10.64 11.87 -0.46
N TRP A 474 -9.46 11.31 -0.79
CA TRP A 474 -8.21 11.60 -0.09
C TRP A 474 -7.08 11.67 -1.11
N ASN A 475 -5.91 12.01 -0.67
CA ASN A 475 -4.76 12.21 -1.54
C ASN A 475 -3.64 11.22 -1.22
N GLU A 476 -2.79 11.03 -2.20
CA GLU A 476 -1.44 10.52 -2.03
C GLU A 476 -0.47 11.46 -2.72
N PHE A 477 0.65 11.78 -2.07
CA PHE A 477 1.76 12.48 -2.68
C PHE A 477 3.01 11.60 -2.71
N TYR A 478 3.81 11.75 -3.75
CA TYR A 478 4.96 10.89 -3.99
C TYR A 478 6.25 11.54 -3.51
N ILE A 479 7.10 10.74 -2.87
CA ILE A 479 8.48 11.09 -2.50
C ILE A 479 9.43 10.13 -3.20
N GLU A 480 10.41 10.68 -3.91
CA GLU A 480 11.41 9.90 -4.63
C GLU A 480 12.19 8.99 -3.68
N ASN A 481 12.37 7.71 -4.06
CA ASN A 481 12.98 6.65 -3.26
C ASN A 481 12.24 6.30 -1.96
N PHE A 482 10.96 6.63 -1.88
CA PHE A 482 10.12 6.27 -0.74
C PHE A 482 8.72 5.79 -1.16
N GLY A 483 8.19 6.31 -2.27
CA GLY A 483 6.87 5.97 -2.78
C GLY A 483 5.78 6.95 -2.32
N TRP A 484 4.53 6.51 -2.40
CA TRP A 484 3.34 7.29 -2.08
C TRP A 484 3.10 7.42 -0.58
N LEU A 485 2.72 8.61 -0.15
CA LEU A 485 2.31 8.94 1.22
C LEU A 485 0.84 9.40 1.21
N PRO A 486 -0.04 8.77 1.98
CA PRO A 486 -1.44 9.16 2.05
C PRO A 486 -1.63 10.45 2.84
N VAL A 487 -2.62 11.21 2.45
CA VAL A 487 -3.08 12.40 3.17
C VAL A 487 -4.60 12.50 3.07
N ASP A 488 -5.26 12.60 4.22
CA ASP A 488 -6.68 12.86 4.28
C ASP A 488 -6.94 14.22 4.93
N THR A 489 -7.02 15.25 4.10
CA THR A 489 -7.22 16.62 4.58
C THR A 489 -8.58 16.84 5.22
N ALA A 490 -9.61 16.11 4.79
CA ALA A 490 -10.95 16.22 5.35
C ALA A 490 -11.00 15.71 6.80
N LEU A 491 -10.41 14.55 7.05
CA LEU A 491 -10.25 14.00 8.41
C LEU A 491 -9.26 14.84 9.22
N GLY A 492 -8.20 15.32 8.58
CA GLY A 492 -7.23 16.24 9.20
C GLY A 492 -7.86 17.49 9.78
N VAL A 493 -8.87 18.06 9.11
CA VAL A 493 -9.61 19.26 9.54
C VAL A 493 -10.72 18.93 10.55
N GLY A 494 -11.00 17.64 10.79
CA GLY A 494 -11.96 17.18 11.79
C GLY A 494 -13.30 16.72 11.21
N MET A 495 -13.32 16.15 10.00
CA MET A 495 -14.51 15.44 9.52
C MET A 495 -14.80 14.27 10.46
N GLU A 496 -16.02 14.21 10.95
CA GLU A 496 -16.44 13.14 11.86
C GLU A 496 -16.58 11.80 11.13
N PHE A 497 -16.06 10.73 11.73
CA PHE A 497 -16.29 9.35 11.33
C PHE A 497 -16.20 8.45 12.57
N LYS A 498 -16.75 7.22 12.47
CA LYS A 498 -16.70 6.26 13.56
C LYS A 498 -15.55 5.28 13.34
N ALA A 499 -14.48 5.45 14.10
CA ALA A 499 -13.34 4.55 14.05
C ALA A 499 -13.69 3.14 14.61
N PHE A 500 -13.01 2.10 14.11
CA PHE A 500 -13.16 0.73 14.64
C PHE A 500 -12.51 0.57 16.01
N GLN A 501 -11.40 1.24 16.26
CA GLN A 501 -10.66 1.16 17.52
C GLN A 501 -10.28 2.55 17.98
N GLY A 502 -10.68 2.86 19.24
CA GLY A 502 -10.27 4.09 19.91
C GLY A 502 -10.82 5.39 19.30
N GLU A 503 -10.49 6.50 19.95
CA GLU A 503 -10.71 7.82 19.37
C GLU A 503 -9.82 7.98 18.14
N PRO A 504 -10.32 8.62 17.06
CA PRO A 504 -9.49 8.95 15.92
C PRO A 504 -8.29 9.75 16.42
N ASN A 505 -7.12 9.35 15.98
CA ASN A 505 -5.90 10.10 16.25
C ASN A 505 -6.10 11.57 15.90
N SER A 506 -5.34 12.45 16.53
CA SER A 506 -5.38 13.90 16.26
C SER A 506 -5.37 14.15 14.75
N GLY A 507 -5.97 15.24 14.28
CA GLY A 507 -6.00 15.58 12.85
C GLY A 507 -4.66 15.42 12.14
N LYS A 508 -3.54 15.60 12.85
CA LYS A 508 -2.18 15.38 12.33
C LYS A 508 -1.86 13.93 11.95
N TYR A 509 -2.56 12.95 12.49
CA TYR A 509 -2.39 11.54 12.11
C TYR A 509 -2.59 11.35 10.59
N PHE A 510 -3.54 12.03 10.01
CA PHE A 510 -3.92 11.89 8.60
C PHE A 510 -2.97 12.59 7.61
N PHE A 511 -1.79 12.95 8.06
CA PHE A 511 -0.67 13.37 7.21
C PHE A 511 0.42 12.29 7.22
N GLY A 512 0.58 11.61 6.10
CA GLY A 512 1.52 10.50 5.94
C GLY A 512 1.06 9.17 6.52
N ASN A 513 -0.09 9.12 7.18
CA ASN A 513 -0.66 7.92 7.80
C ASN A 513 -2.13 7.76 7.40
N ILE A 514 -2.60 6.53 7.38
CA ILE A 514 -3.98 6.18 7.02
C ILE A 514 -4.42 4.92 7.76
N ASP A 515 -5.69 4.87 8.14
CA ASP A 515 -6.34 3.67 8.69
C ASP A 515 -6.87 2.73 7.58
N ALA A 516 -7.35 1.55 7.95
CA ALA A 516 -7.91 0.55 7.03
C ALA A 516 -9.42 0.73 6.75
N GLN A 517 -10.01 1.90 7.04
CA GLN A 517 -11.45 2.13 6.95
C GLN A 517 -11.89 2.75 5.60
N ARG A 518 -11.17 2.45 4.52
CA ARG A 518 -11.48 2.94 3.17
C ARG A 518 -11.42 1.82 2.14
N VAL A 519 -12.30 1.92 1.15
CA VAL A 519 -12.20 1.14 -0.08
C VAL A 519 -12.11 2.10 -1.26
N ALA A 520 -11.00 2.00 -2.00
CA ALA A 520 -10.71 2.84 -3.16
C ALA A 520 -11.23 2.20 -4.46
N PHE A 521 -11.76 3.05 -5.35
CA PHE A 521 -12.27 2.66 -6.67
C PHE A 521 -11.52 3.35 -7.81
N SER A 522 -10.82 4.43 -7.56
CA SER A 522 -9.97 5.06 -8.58
C SER A 522 -8.75 5.77 -8.00
N PHE A 523 -7.65 5.72 -8.77
CA PHE A 523 -6.52 6.63 -8.65
C PHE A 523 -6.68 7.75 -9.66
N ALA A 524 -6.85 8.95 -9.41
CA ALA A 524 -7.04 10.02 -10.37
C ALA A 524 -8.26 9.83 -11.30
N TYR A 525 -8.45 10.80 -12.18
CA TYR A 525 -9.55 10.83 -13.12
C TYR A 525 -9.34 9.91 -14.31
N LYS A 526 -10.37 9.17 -14.66
CA LYS A 526 -10.39 8.26 -15.81
C LYS A 526 -11.24 8.85 -16.94
N ALA A 527 -10.59 9.29 -18.00
CA ALA A 527 -11.27 9.69 -19.22
C ALA A 527 -11.72 8.44 -20.00
N ILE A 528 -13.01 8.14 -19.96
CA ILE A 528 -13.64 7.07 -20.72
C ILE A 528 -14.10 7.64 -22.06
N LYS A 529 -13.81 6.94 -23.16
CA LYS A 529 -14.30 7.33 -24.48
C LYS A 529 -15.71 6.77 -24.69
N GLN A 530 -16.58 7.58 -25.29
CA GLN A 530 -17.88 7.12 -25.77
C GLN A 530 -17.74 5.96 -26.75
N SER A 531 -18.61 4.96 -26.68
CA SER A 531 -18.67 3.87 -27.65
C SER A 531 -19.14 4.36 -29.01
N LEU A 532 -20.10 5.31 -29.05
CA LEU A 532 -20.59 5.99 -30.24
C LEU A 532 -20.70 7.49 -29.97
N LEU A 533 -20.28 8.31 -30.94
CA LEU A 533 -20.31 9.78 -30.81
C LEU A 533 -21.74 10.37 -30.67
N SER A 534 -22.76 9.64 -31.16
CA SER A 534 -24.18 10.05 -31.06
C SER A 534 -24.81 9.75 -29.69
N ASN A 535 -24.13 8.99 -28.85
CA ASN A 535 -24.65 8.59 -27.56
C ASN A 535 -24.72 9.75 -26.58
N LYS A 536 -25.71 9.72 -25.68
CA LYS A 536 -25.82 10.64 -24.54
C LYS A 536 -25.08 10.03 -23.36
N THR A 537 -24.33 10.85 -22.64
CA THR A 537 -23.52 10.40 -21.48
C THR A 537 -23.99 11.05 -20.20
N VAL A 538 -23.86 10.31 -19.10
CA VAL A 538 -24.09 10.81 -17.74
C VAL A 538 -22.76 10.71 -16.97
N SER A 539 -22.40 11.80 -16.29
CA SER A 539 -21.25 11.85 -15.40
C SER A 539 -21.69 12.09 -13.95
N MET A 540 -20.88 11.61 -13.01
CA MET A 540 -21.14 11.77 -11.57
C MET A 540 -19.84 12.25 -10.88
N PRO A 541 -19.51 13.55 -10.97
CA PRO A 541 -18.19 14.07 -10.61
C PRO A 541 -17.84 13.90 -9.11
N ARG A 542 -18.84 13.86 -8.23
CA ARG A 542 -18.66 13.71 -6.77
C ARG A 542 -19.19 12.35 -6.29
N SER A 543 -18.67 11.28 -6.89
CA SER A 543 -19.06 9.92 -6.54
C SER A 543 -17.86 9.10 -6.09
N PHE A 544 -18.07 7.83 -5.74
CA PHE A 544 -17.04 6.92 -5.23
C PHE A 544 -15.94 6.55 -6.24
N ALA A 545 -16.08 6.96 -7.51
CA ALA A 545 -15.02 6.86 -8.51
C ALA A 545 -14.94 8.14 -9.34
N LEU A 546 -13.73 8.47 -9.79
CA LEU A 546 -13.45 9.64 -10.63
C LEU A 546 -13.36 9.19 -12.08
N GLN A 547 -14.45 9.34 -12.83
CA GLN A 547 -14.52 8.99 -14.25
C GLN A 547 -15.47 9.87 -15.04
N SER A 548 -15.22 10.01 -16.35
CA SER A 548 -16.01 10.90 -17.22
C SER A 548 -17.40 10.36 -17.53
N ILE A 549 -17.53 9.05 -17.72
CA ILE A 549 -18.80 8.42 -18.13
C ILE A 549 -19.17 7.33 -17.12
N TRP A 550 -20.39 7.43 -16.61
CA TRP A 550 -21.05 6.44 -15.76
C TRP A 550 -22.11 5.65 -16.51
N GLU A 551 -22.83 6.36 -17.37
CA GLU A 551 -23.87 5.81 -18.22
C GLU A 551 -23.72 6.38 -19.63
N GLU A 552 -24.00 5.55 -20.61
CA GLU A 552 -24.04 5.91 -22.01
C GLU A 552 -25.30 5.33 -22.63
N SER A 553 -26.16 6.15 -23.18
CA SER A 553 -27.39 5.71 -23.85
C SER A 553 -27.33 5.96 -25.34
N THR A 554 -27.82 5.00 -26.14
CA THR A 554 -27.95 5.17 -27.60
C THR A 554 -28.92 6.29 -27.91
N ALA A 555 -28.86 6.84 -29.14
CA ALA A 555 -29.74 7.92 -29.59
C ALA A 555 -31.21 7.52 -29.57
N ASP A 556 -31.54 6.23 -29.72
CA ASP A 556 -32.88 5.68 -29.70
C ASP A 556 -33.52 5.60 -28.32
N VAL A 557 -32.76 5.86 -27.26
CA VAL A 557 -33.31 5.93 -25.90
C VAL A 557 -34.04 7.27 -25.72
N GLU A 558 -35.34 7.20 -25.48
CA GLU A 558 -36.18 8.35 -25.20
C GLU A 558 -36.05 8.82 -23.75
N SER A 559 -36.17 7.87 -22.80
CA SER A 559 -36.06 8.14 -21.37
C SER A 559 -35.76 6.89 -20.56
N TYR A 560 -35.13 7.09 -19.40
CA TYR A 560 -34.97 6.10 -18.34
C TYR A 560 -34.68 6.80 -17.01
N SER A 561 -34.73 6.07 -15.93
CA SER A 561 -34.29 6.52 -14.60
C SER A 561 -33.21 5.61 -14.08
N SER A 562 -32.14 6.18 -13.55
CA SER A 562 -31.05 5.42 -12.91
C SER A 562 -30.94 5.78 -11.43
N TYR A 563 -30.57 4.79 -10.64
CA TYR A 563 -30.26 4.95 -9.22
C TYR A 563 -28.98 4.20 -8.88
N TRP A 564 -27.92 4.94 -8.62
CA TRP A 564 -26.62 4.42 -8.23
C TRP A 564 -26.55 4.22 -6.72
N ILE A 565 -26.09 3.06 -6.32
CA ILE A 565 -25.92 2.72 -4.91
C ILE A 565 -24.52 3.17 -4.47
N VAL A 566 -24.45 3.91 -3.37
CA VAL A 566 -23.17 4.08 -2.68
C VAL A 566 -22.69 2.69 -2.26
N PRO A 567 -21.44 2.27 -2.57
CA PRO A 567 -20.96 0.94 -2.24
C PRO A 567 -21.27 0.55 -0.81
N ALA A 568 -21.97 -0.56 -0.61
CA ALA A 568 -22.51 -0.99 0.68
C ALA A 568 -21.69 -2.12 1.28
N VAL A 569 -21.33 -2.03 2.56
CA VAL A 569 -20.62 -3.09 3.29
C VAL A 569 -21.62 -4.12 3.79
N LEU A 570 -21.54 -5.35 3.26
CA LEU A 570 -22.35 -6.49 3.67
C LEU A 570 -21.73 -7.24 4.85
N GLY A 571 -20.39 -7.31 4.93
CA GLY A 571 -19.64 -7.98 5.98
C GLY A 571 -18.27 -7.34 6.23
N ILE A 572 -17.74 -7.54 7.43
CA ILE A 572 -16.37 -7.14 7.84
C ILE A 572 -15.75 -8.32 8.56
N TYR A 573 -14.51 -8.67 8.19
CA TYR A 573 -13.80 -9.84 8.66
C TYR A 573 -12.38 -9.47 9.11
#